data_ceb86a53d3a393a6327e7db6734dd173
#
_entry.id   ceb86a53d3a393a6327e7db6734dd173
#
_cell.length_a   1.000
_cell.length_b   1.000
_cell.length_c   1.000
_cell.angle_alpha   90.00
_cell.angle_beta   90.00
_cell.angle_gamma   90.00
#
_symmetry.space_group_name_H-M   'P 1'
#
loop_
_entity.id
_entity.type
_entity.pdbx_description
1 polymer ?
#
loop_
_entity_poly.entity_id
_entity_poly.type
_entity_poly.pdbx_seq_one_letter_code
_entity_poly.pdbx_strand_id
1 'polypeptide(L)'
;EGKETNAKGKGAHSEGNLTDASGIYSHAEGIQTTARGEGAHSEGNLTDASGEYSHSEGSSTNATGISSHAEGTDTNARSIGSHSEGNTTDASGAWSHAEGQQTLANTTAAHAEGLSTKAYGVYSHSEGRESEAWGQYSHATGKHTIIGTNSEAGTSIGKFNDTSQNILF
;
A
#
# COMPACT_ATOMS: atom_id res chain seq x y z
N GLU A 1 -25.14 1.24 -14.37
CA GLU A 1 -25.43 1.22 -15.81
C GLU A 1 -24.17 0.88 -16.60
N GLY A 2 -24.29 0.13 -17.72
CA GLY A 2 -23.13 -0.20 -18.55
C GLY A 2 -23.21 -1.59 -19.16
N LYS A 3 -22.03 -2.12 -19.61
CA LYS A 3 -21.94 -3.45 -20.20
C LYS A 3 -21.39 -4.45 -19.18
N GLU A 4 -22.15 -5.52 -18.91
CA GLU A 4 -21.77 -6.58 -17.97
C GLU A 4 -21.50 -6.04 -16.56
N THR A 5 -22.33 -5.09 -16.11
CA THR A 5 -22.29 -4.56 -14.74
C THR A 5 -23.15 -5.44 -13.81
N ASN A 6 -22.70 -5.60 -12.57
CA ASN A 6 -23.33 -6.50 -11.62
C ASN A 6 -23.36 -5.89 -10.20
N ALA A 7 -24.53 -5.45 -9.74
CA ALA A 7 -24.74 -4.93 -8.40
C ALA A 7 -25.54 -5.97 -7.59
N LYS A 8 -24.85 -6.84 -6.84
CA LYS A 8 -25.47 -7.93 -6.08
C LYS A 8 -25.68 -7.61 -4.62
N GLY A 9 -24.82 -6.78 -4.03
CA GLY A 9 -24.90 -6.41 -2.62
C GLY A 9 -26.16 -5.57 -2.33
N LYS A 10 -26.71 -5.70 -1.12
CA LYS A 10 -27.80 -4.83 -0.69
C LYS A 10 -27.31 -3.36 -0.68
N GLY A 11 -27.98 -2.49 -1.43
CA GLY A 11 -27.60 -1.08 -1.57
C GLY A 11 -26.33 -0.86 -2.40
N ALA A 12 -25.86 -1.86 -3.13
CA ALA A 12 -24.68 -1.75 -3.99
C ALA A 12 -24.96 -0.97 -5.28
N HIS A 13 -23.94 -0.32 -5.81
CA HIS A 13 -23.95 0.38 -7.10
C HIS A 13 -22.83 -0.15 -8.00
N SER A 14 -23.15 -0.38 -9.29
CA SER A 14 -22.16 -0.84 -10.28
C SER A 14 -22.37 -0.13 -11.60
N GLU A 15 -21.30 0.51 -12.13
CA GLU A 15 -21.36 1.27 -13.39
C GLU A 15 -20.08 1.08 -14.22
N GLY A 16 -20.21 0.99 -15.56
CA GLY A 16 -19.07 0.88 -16.46
C GLY A 16 -19.06 -0.39 -17.32
N ASN A 17 -17.92 -1.08 -17.39
CA ASN A 17 -17.76 -2.29 -18.20
C ASN A 17 -17.08 -3.41 -17.38
N LEU A 18 -17.74 -4.56 -17.26
CA LEU A 18 -17.27 -5.70 -16.47
C LEU A 18 -17.05 -5.34 -14.97
N THR A 19 -17.99 -4.59 -14.38
CA THR A 19 -17.89 -4.16 -12.97
C THR A 19 -18.74 -5.06 -12.06
N ASP A 20 -18.24 -5.39 -10.88
CA ASP A 20 -18.94 -6.22 -9.87
C ASP A 20 -18.94 -5.56 -8.49
N ALA A 21 -20.10 -5.09 -8.05
CA ALA A 21 -20.35 -4.60 -6.69
C ALA A 21 -21.14 -5.66 -5.90
N SER A 22 -20.45 -6.59 -5.27
CA SER A 22 -21.06 -7.71 -4.56
C SER A 22 -21.11 -7.54 -3.03
N GLY A 23 -20.34 -6.61 -2.48
CA GLY A 23 -20.41 -6.24 -1.05
C GLY A 23 -21.69 -5.46 -0.72
N ILE A 24 -22.15 -5.55 0.55
CA ILE A 24 -23.26 -4.72 1.05
C ILE A 24 -22.82 -3.25 1.03
N TYR A 25 -23.63 -2.36 0.45
CA TYR A 25 -23.34 -0.93 0.27
C TYR A 25 -22.05 -0.62 -0.50
N SER A 26 -21.57 -1.58 -1.32
CA SER A 26 -20.38 -1.40 -2.14
C SER A 26 -20.63 -0.60 -3.42
N HIS A 27 -19.57 0.02 -3.94
CA HIS A 27 -19.59 0.77 -5.19
C HIS A 27 -18.46 0.32 -6.12
N ALA A 28 -18.78 -0.03 -7.37
CA ALA A 28 -17.80 -0.39 -8.40
C ALA A 28 -18.05 0.43 -9.67
N GLU A 29 -17.05 1.21 -10.10
CA GLU A 29 -17.14 2.07 -11.28
C GLU A 29 -15.90 1.94 -12.18
N GLY A 30 -16.09 1.89 -13.51
CA GLY A 30 -14.98 1.88 -14.46
C GLY A 30 -14.91 0.64 -15.35
N ILE A 31 -13.72 0.05 -15.51
CA ILE A 31 -13.48 -1.11 -16.37
C ILE A 31 -12.85 -2.24 -15.57
N GLN A 32 -13.51 -3.39 -15.50
CA GLN A 32 -13.04 -4.56 -14.75
C GLN A 32 -12.76 -4.25 -13.27
N THR A 33 -13.63 -3.45 -12.65
CA THR A 33 -13.53 -3.09 -11.24
C THR A 33 -14.36 -4.04 -10.38
N THR A 34 -13.90 -4.29 -9.17
CA THR A 34 -14.58 -5.18 -8.25
C THR A 34 -14.61 -4.60 -6.83
N ALA A 35 -15.80 -4.50 -6.23
CA ALA A 35 -16.03 -4.07 -4.85
C ALA A 35 -16.74 -5.19 -4.07
N ARG A 36 -16.00 -6.00 -3.31
CA ARG A 36 -16.51 -7.18 -2.58
C ARG A 36 -16.73 -6.94 -1.09
N GLY A 37 -15.94 -6.09 -0.48
CA GLY A 37 -16.07 -5.76 0.93
C GLY A 37 -17.37 -5.02 1.24
N GLU A 38 -17.87 -5.11 2.47
CA GLU A 38 -18.95 -4.26 2.94
C GLU A 38 -18.48 -2.80 2.91
N GLY A 39 -19.28 -1.90 2.31
CA GLY A 39 -18.93 -0.48 2.16
C GLY A 39 -17.69 -0.20 1.32
N ALA A 40 -17.22 -1.19 0.55
CA ALA A 40 -16.03 -1.03 -0.29
C ALA A 40 -16.31 -0.18 -1.53
N HIS A 41 -15.30 0.59 -1.96
CA HIS A 41 -15.35 1.41 -3.16
C HIS A 41 -14.19 1.04 -4.10
N SER A 42 -14.51 0.76 -5.37
CA SER A 42 -13.52 0.40 -6.40
C SER A 42 -13.78 1.20 -7.67
N GLU A 43 -12.78 2.01 -8.09
CA GLU A 43 -12.91 2.91 -9.24
C GLU A 43 -11.69 2.82 -10.17
N GLY A 44 -11.90 2.88 -11.50
CA GLY A 44 -10.80 2.95 -12.47
C GLY A 44 -10.71 1.75 -13.42
N ASN A 45 -9.52 1.15 -13.55
CA ASN A 45 -9.27 0.03 -14.46
C ASN A 45 -8.55 -1.12 -13.73
N LEU A 46 -9.13 -2.32 -13.76
CA LEU A 46 -8.57 -3.50 -13.08
C LEU A 46 -8.35 -3.29 -11.56
N THR A 47 -9.29 -2.64 -10.89
CA THR A 47 -9.19 -2.35 -9.46
C THR A 47 -10.00 -3.35 -8.62
N ASP A 48 -9.51 -3.70 -7.45
CA ASP A 48 -10.17 -4.62 -6.51
C ASP A 48 -10.20 -4.04 -5.08
N ALA A 49 -11.38 -3.73 -4.58
CA ALA A 49 -11.63 -3.37 -3.18
C ALA A 49 -12.35 -4.53 -2.49
N SER A 50 -11.61 -5.49 -1.97
CA SER A 50 -12.16 -6.68 -1.33
C SER A 50 -12.15 -6.64 0.21
N GLY A 51 -11.42 -5.73 0.82
CA GLY A 51 -11.50 -5.46 2.26
C GLY A 51 -12.80 -4.76 2.66
N GLU A 52 -13.31 -4.99 3.88
CA GLU A 52 -14.42 -4.19 4.42
C GLU A 52 -13.99 -2.72 4.52
N TYR A 53 -14.84 -1.79 4.04
CA TYR A 53 -14.59 -0.34 4.03
C TYR A 53 -13.30 0.05 3.31
N SER A 54 -12.82 -0.79 2.38
CA SER A 54 -11.62 -0.51 1.59
C SER A 54 -11.93 0.38 0.38
N HIS A 55 -10.89 1.09 -0.08
CA HIS A 55 -10.95 1.93 -1.27
C HIS A 55 -9.82 1.57 -2.24
N SER A 56 -10.16 1.34 -3.52
CA SER A 56 -9.19 1.02 -4.57
C SER A 56 -9.45 1.87 -5.79
N GLU A 57 -8.48 2.72 -6.18
CA GLU A 57 -8.63 3.71 -7.25
C GLU A 57 -7.41 3.70 -8.20
N GLY A 58 -7.65 3.85 -9.51
CA GLY A 58 -6.58 3.97 -10.49
C GLY A 58 -6.47 2.82 -11.48
N SER A 59 -5.28 2.20 -11.63
CA SER A 59 -5.03 1.11 -12.58
C SER A 59 -4.28 -0.05 -11.94
N SER A 60 -4.88 -1.24 -11.96
CA SER A 60 -4.31 -2.45 -11.34
C SER A 60 -4.05 -2.29 -9.84
N THR A 61 -4.97 -1.64 -9.11
CA THR A 61 -4.83 -1.40 -7.67
C THR A 61 -5.64 -2.42 -6.86
N ASN A 62 -5.13 -2.79 -5.71
CA ASN A 62 -5.76 -3.79 -4.83
C ASN A 62 -5.79 -3.32 -3.37
N ALA A 63 -6.99 -3.08 -2.83
CA ALA A 63 -7.22 -2.77 -1.43
C ALA A 63 -7.91 -3.98 -0.76
N THR A 64 -7.11 -4.88 -0.18
CA THR A 64 -7.61 -6.15 0.37
C THR A 64 -7.71 -6.18 1.90
N GLY A 65 -7.04 -5.24 2.58
CA GLY A 65 -7.15 -5.08 4.02
C GLY A 65 -8.44 -4.37 4.45
N ILE A 66 -8.91 -4.61 5.66
CA ILE A 66 -10.03 -3.86 6.25
C ILE A 66 -9.61 -2.38 6.35
N SER A 67 -10.47 -1.46 5.89
CA SER A 67 -10.21 0.00 5.88
C SER A 67 -8.89 0.38 5.19
N SER A 68 -8.45 -0.42 4.22
CA SER A 68 -7.25 -0.14 3.44
C SER A 68 -7.54 0.78 2.25
N HIS A 69 -6.52 1.49 1.78
CA HIS A 69 -6.61 2.39 0.63
C HIS A 69 -5.46 2.13 -0.35
N ALA A 70 -5.80 1.90 -1.62
CA ALA A 70 -4.82 1.71 -2.70
C ALA A 70 -5.15 2.64 -3.87
N GLU A 71 -4.23 3.54 -4.23
CA GLU A 71 -4.42 4.45 -5.37
C GLU A 71 -3.18 4.55 -6.26
N GLY A 72 -3.40 4.79 -7.56
CA GLY A 72 -2.32 4.95 -8.54
C GLY A 72 -2.21 3.83 -9.56
N THR A 73 -1.00 3.25 -9.74
CA THR A 73 -0.76 2.18 -10.72
C THR A 73 0.02 1.02 -10.09
N ASP A 74 -0.52 -0.20 -10.21
CA ASP A 74 0.07 -1.41 -9.61
C ASP A 74 0.32 -1.29 -8.10
N THR A 75 -0.63 -0.69 -7.37
CA THR A 75 -0.51 -0.49 -5.92
C THR A 75 -1.28 -1.55 -5.13
N ASN A 76 -0.75 -1.92 -3.97
CA ASN A 76 -1.35 -2.94 -3.12
C ASN A 76 -1.41 -2.51 -1.64
N ALA A 77 -2.60 -2.40 -1.07
CA ALA A 77 -2.85 -2.17 0.35
C ALA A 77 -3.48 -3.43 0.97
N ARG A 78 -2.65 -4.28 1.62
CA ARG A 78 -3.02 -5.67 1.92
C ARG A 78 -3.50 -5.91 3.34
N SER A 79 -3.18 -5.04 4.25
CA SER A 79 -3.45 -5.26 5.66
C SER A 79 -4.41 -4.21 6.24
N ILE A 80 -4.90 -4.43 7.45
CA ILE A 80 -5.81 -3.51 8.12
C ILE A 80 -5.23 -2.09 8.19
N GLY A 81 -6.00 -1.10 7.73
CA GLY A 81 -5.62 0.31 7.76
C GLY A 81 -4.37 0.65 6.96
N SER A 82 -3.93 -0.22 6.04
CA SER A 82 -2.76 0.08 5.19
C SER A 82 -3.12 1.05 4.07
N HIS A 83 -2.15 1.88 3.68
CA HIS A 83 -2.28 2.83 2.59
C HIS A 83 -1.13 2.67 1.59
N SER A 84 -1.46 2.56 0.30
CA SER A 84 -0.48 2.39 -0.78
C SER A 84 -0.81 3.31 -1.94
N GLU A 85 0.09 4.26 -2.27
CA GLU A 85 -0.13 5.22 -3.34
C GLU A 85 1.09 5.38 -4.27
N GLY A 86 0.84 5.69 -5.55
CA GLY A 86 1.89 5.94 -6.53
C GLY A 86 2.02 4.88 -7.61
N ASN A 87 3.25 4.34 -7.82
CA ASN A 87 3.50 3.36 -8.87
C ASN A 87 4.28 2.15 -8.36
N THR A 88 3.69 0.98 -8.46
CA THR A 88 4.27 -0.30 -7.99
C THR A 88 4.62 -0.25 -6.50
N THR A 89 3.68 0.19 -5.67
CA THR A 89 3.86 0.30 -4.21
C THR A 89 3.12 -0.81 -3.47
N ASP A 90 3.65 -1.24 -2.33
CA ASP A 90 3.06 -2.30 -1.52
C ASP A 90 3.09 -1.97 -0.02
N ALA A 91 1.91 -1.77 0.56
CA ALA A 91 1.70 -1.60 1.99
C ALA A 91 1.11 -2.89 2.57
N SER A 92 1.97 -3.83 2.98
CA SER A 92 1.56 -5.15 3.47
C SER A 92 1.48 -5.28 5.00
N GLY A 93 2.06 -4.34 5.73
CA GLY A 93 1.92 -4.28 7.19
C GLY A 93 0.61 -3.65 7.65
N ALA A 94 0.12 -4.03 8.84
CA ALA A 94 -1.02 -3.34 9.45
C ALA A 94 -0.66 -1.87 9.74
N TRP A 95 -1.53 -0.92 9.36
CA TRP A 95 -1.32 0.53 9.48
C TRP A 95 -0.03 1.03 8.81
N SER A 96 0.47 0.29 7.81
CA SER A 96 1.64 0.70 7.04
C SER A 96 1.27 1.68 5.92
N HIS A 97 2.26 2.47 5.48
CA HIS A 97 2.11 3.41 4.39
C HIS A 97 3.26 3.26 3.39
N ALA A 98 2.92 3.08 2.11
CA ALA A 98 3.89 3.00 1.02
C ALA A 98 3.53 4.01 -0.07
N GLU A 99 4.40 5.01 -0.32
CA GLU A 99 4.15 6.04 -1.34
C GLU A 99 5.34 6.24 -2.27
N GLY A 100 5.06 6.68 -3.52
CA GLY A 100 6.09 6.97 -4.50
C GLY A 100 6.23 5.91 -5.59
N GLN A 101 7.45 5.42 -5.86
CA GLN A 101 7.69 4.44 -6.90
C GLN A 101 8.49 3.24 -6.39
N GLN A 102 7.95 2.03 -6.57
CA GLN A 102 8.58 0.76 -6.16
C GLN A 102 8.90 0.71 -4.65
N THR A 103 8.02 1.24 -3.82
CA THR A 103 8.19 1.26 -2.36
C THR A 103 7.51 0.08 -1.68
N LEU A 104 8.06 -0.34 -0.55
CA LEU A 104 7.54 -1.47 0.23
C LEU A 104 7.52 -1.14 1.73
N ALA A 105 6.33 -1.08 2.32
CA ALA A 105 6.11 -1.00 3.76
C ALA A 105 5.58 -2.34 4.28
N ASN A 106 6.48 -3.23 4.75
CA ASN A 106 6.20 -4.65 4.92
C ASN A 106 5.70 -5.05 6.30
N THR A 107 5.83 -4.19 7.30
CA THR A 107 5.53 -4.53 8.69
C THR A 107 4.59 -3.53 9.34
N THR A 108 4.13 -3.84 10.57
CA THR A 108 3.22 -2.99 11.33
C THR A 108 3.74 -1.57 11.45
N ALA A 109 2.92 -0.59 11.07
CA ALA A 109 3.17 0.85 11.11
C ALA A 109 4.51 1.26 10.47
N ALA A 110 4.97 0.48 9.49
CA ALA A 110 6.12 0.85 8.66
C ALA A 110 5.73 1.92 7.63
N HIS A 111 6.66 2.82 7.33
CA HIS A 111 6.47 3.85 6.31
C HIS A 111 7.62 3.83 5.30
N ALA A 112 7.29 3.74 4.01
CA ALA A 112 8.27 3.75 2.92
C ALA A 112 7.86 4.79 1.88
N GLU A 113 8.71 5.80 1.63
CA GLU A 113 8.44 6.85 0.65
C GLU A 113 9.61 7.12 -0.30
N GLY A 114 9.31 7.52 -1.54
CA GLY A 114 10.31 7.90 -2.54
C GLY A 114 10.50 6.87 -3.66
N LEU A 115 11.75 6.50 -3.97
CA LEU A 115 12.07 5.59 -5.06
C LEU A 115 12.78 4.32 -4.57
N SER A 116 12.15 3.17 -4.75
CA SER A 116 12.72 1.85 -4.39
C SER A 116 13.12 1.74 -2.92
N THR A 117 12.37 2.38 -2.03
CA THR A 117 12.61 2.34 -0.58
C THR A 117 11.88 1.16 0.07
N LYS A 118 12.44 0.65 1.17
CA LYS A 118 11.87 -0.50 1.88
C LYS A 118 11.93 -0.32 3.40
N ALA A 119 10.79 -0.41 4.04
CA ALA A 119 10.64 -0.37 5.49
C ALA A 119 10.25 -1.78 6.00
N TYR A 120 11.23 -2.52 6.51
CA TYR A 120 11.07 -3.91 6.99
C TYR A 120 10.96 -4.02 8.51
N GLY A 121 11.45 -3.04 9.25
CA GLY A 121 11.32 -3.02 10.71
C GLY A 121 9.93 -2.58 11.15
N VAL A 122 9.44 -3.14 12.27
CA VAL A 122 8.20 -2.65 12.90
C VAL A 122 8.41 -1.21 13.34
N TYR A 123 7.46 -0.30 13.04
CA TYR A 123 7.56 1.15 13.27
C TYR A 123 8.76 1.81 12.59
N SER A 124 9.29 1.22 11.51
CA SER A 124 10.42 1.80 10.78
C SER A 124 9.96 2.79 9.71
N HIS A 125 10.88 3.72 9.36
CA HIS A 125 10.68 4.66 8.28
C HIS A 125 11.85 4.59 7.30
N SER A 126 11.56 4.51 6.00
CA SER A 126 12.56 4.53 4.93
C SER A 126 12.16 5.54 3.86
N GLU A 127 13.00 6.56 3.63
CA GLU A 127 12.73 7.62 2.67
C GLU A 127 13.88 7.90 1.71
N GLY A 128 13.56 8.53 0.57
CA GLY A 128 14.53 8.95 -0.42
C GLY A 128 14.68 7.98 -1.58
N ARG A 129 15.90 7.46 -1.83
CA ARG A 129 16.14 6.57 -2.97
C ARG A 129 16.92 5.32 -2.56
N GLU A 130 16.35 4.16 -2.82
CA GLU A 130 17.00 2.87 -2.57
C GLU A 130 17.48 2.70 -1.11
N SER A 131 16.73 3.30 -0.18
CA SER A 131 17.00 3.21 1.26
C SER A 131 16.26 2.01 1.88
N GLU A 132 16.85 1.37 2.90
CA GLU A 132 16.26 0.21 3.56
C GLU A 132 16.37 0.34 5.09
N ALA A 133 15.24 0.24 5.79
CA ALA A 133 15.13 0.27 7.24
C ALA A 133 14.71 -1.11 7.77
N TRP A 134 15.65 -1.93 8.23
CA TRP A 134 15.40 -3.28 8.73
C TRP A 134 15.21 -3.36 10.26
N GLY A 135 15.82 -2.45 10.98
CA GLY A 135 15.71 -2.41 12.44
C GLY A 135 14.34 -1.93 12.90
N GLN A 136 13.86 -2.45 14.04
CA GLN A 136 12.65 -1.93 14.69
C GLN A 136 12.87 -0.48 15.13
N TYR A 137 11.86 0.40 14.95
CA TYR A 137 11.95 1.85 15.23
C TYR A 137 13.05 2.59 14.46
N SER A 138 13.58 2.01 13.38
CA SER A 138 14.71 2.61 12.64
C SER A 138 14.24 3.62 11.60
N HIS A 139 15.13 4.59 11.26
CA HIS A 139 14.88 5.60 10.26
C HIS A 139 16.05 5.70 9.26
N ALA A 140 15.84 5.26 8.02
CA ALA A 140 16.82 5.34 6.93
C ALA A 140 16.42 6.42 5.94
N THR A 141 17.23 7.48 5.79
CA THR A 141 16.93 8.57 4.87
C THR A 141 18.11 8.93 3.97
N GLY A 142 17.84 9.20 2.69
CA GLY A 142 18.82 9.62 1.71
C GLY A 142 18.92 8.72 0.50
N LYS A 143 20.16 8.40 0.07
CA LYS A 143 20.39 7.54 -1.08
C LYS A 143 21.24 6.33 -0.72
N HIS A 144 20.71 5.12 -0.96
CA HIS A 144 21.37 3.86 -0.58
C HIS A 144 21.76 3.82 0.91
N THR A 145 20.87 4.25 1.78
CA THR A 145 21.06 4.14 3.22
C THR A 145 20.45 2.82 3.70
N ILE A 146 21.20 2.04 4.48
CA ILE A 146 20.74 0.76 4.99
C ILE A 146 20.92 0.71 6.51
N ILE A 147 19.84 0.38 7.22
CA ILE A 147 19.89 0.08 8.64
C ILE A 147 19.63 -1.41 8.83
N GLY A 148 20.59 -2.14 9.36
CA GLY A 148 20.49 -3.57 9.55
C GLY A 148 19.52 -3.98 10.66
N THR A 149 19.14 -5.25 10.70
CA THR A 149 18.15 -5.83 11.64
C THR A 149 18.55 -5.72 13.11
N ASN A 150 19.83 -5.61 13.41
CA ASN A 150 20.35 -5.50 14.80
C ASN A 150 20.40 -4.05 15.31
N SER A 151 19.98 -3.08 14.51
CA SER A 151 20.01 -1.66 14.86
C SER A 151 18.61 -1.19 15.28
N GLU A 152 18.17 -1.59 16.47
CA GLU A 152 16.91 -1.10 17.05
C GLU A 152 17.02 0.42 17.29
N ALA A 153 15.98 1.17 16.87
CA ALA A 153 15.94 2.64 16.94
C ALA A 153 17.11 3.35 16.23
N GLY A 154 17.80 2.67 15.29
CA GLY A 154 18.89 3.26 14.53
C GLY A 154 18.42 4.35 13.56
N THR A 155 19.25 5.38 13.39
CA THR A 155 19.05 6.41 12.35
C THR A 155 20.26 6.45 11.42
N SER A 156 20.01 6.41 10.10
CA SER A 156 21.05 6.54 9.07
C SER A 156 20.64 7.61 8.07
N ILE A 157 21.47 8.62 7.90
CA ILE A 157 21.20 9.77 7.03
C ILE A 157 22.36 9.95 6.05
N GLY A 158 22.04 10.21 4.78
CA GLY A 158 23.06 10.60 3.80
C GLY A 158 23.07 9.75 2.54
N LYS A 159 24.29 9.47 2.05
CA LYS A 159 24.48 8.75 0.78
C LYS A 159 25.43 7.57 1.00
N PHE A 160 25.00 6.37 0.61
CA PHE A 160 25.75 5.12 0.76
C PHE A 160 26.14 4.79 2.20
N ASN A 161 25.25 5.07 3.16
CA ASN A 161 25.43 4.70 4.55
C ASN A 161 24.83 3.30 4.80
N ASP A 162 25.66 2.36 5.18
CA ASP A 162 25.26 1.00 5.56
C ASP A 162 25.68 0.74 7.01
N THR A 163 24.71 0.63 7.91
CA THR A 163 24.93 0.32 9.34
C THR A 163 24.73 -1.16 9.66
N SER A 164 24.62 -2.03 8.65
CA SER A 164 24.48 -3.48 8.85
C SER A 164 25.70 -4.12 9.51
N GLN A 165 26.82 -3.42 9.52
CA GLN A 165 28.13 -3.86 10.05
C GLN A 165 28.47 -3.33 11.46
N ASN A 166 27.48 -2.90 12.27
CA ASN A 166 27.73 -2.46 13.66
C ASN A 166 28.82 -1.38 13.82
N ILE A 167 28.75 -0.31 13.05
CA ILE A 167 29.62 0.86 13.28
C ILE A 167 28.93 1.72 14.35
N LEU A 168 29.33 1.54 15.60
CA LEU A 168 28.97 2.43 16.69
C LEU A 168 29.78 3.72 16.53
N PHE A 169 29.10 4.86 16.37
CA PHE A 169 29.68 6.19 16.56
C PHE A 169 29.25 6.76 17.89
#